data_8c6851b14dc76ac87c63b5921da63b28
#
_entry.id   8c6851b14dc76ac87c63b5921da63b28
#
_cell.length_a   1.000
_cell.length_b   1.000
_cell.length_c   1.000
_cell.angle_alpha   90.00
_cell.angle_beta   90.00
_cell.angle_gamma   90.00
#
_symmetry.space_group_name_H-M   'P 1'
#
loop_
_entity.id
_entity.type
_entity.pdbx_description
1 polymer ?
#
loop_
_entity_poly.entity_id
_entity_poly.type
_entity_poly.pdbx_seq_one_letter_code
_entity_poly.pdbx_strand_id
1 'polypeptide(L)'
;QATTPWLSFFLAPLGYCFIGLILALRQQQFQFLHFVVLFLFFVAIYLQENSYRKLALHPEKKKWPVIVLTNVILFVILFYFYQTVAIRVVLLLFAIVLFNHTNLFEVKVNEVSYIYHLLLNGIAKYYIANFVTVYVLSGNVTSAISAQLFQYVLFGLYVSHIKTKLTERKEGKRHFGPTAAIFNVFVSLSWLVGTVVYYLWYLNHFNILGIILFSLSLLIPILYQIHFRKQYTVNRLITYLHWYLVVMSVLYGFFIAI
;
A
#
# COMPACT_ATOMS: atom_id res chain seq x y z
N GLN A 1 5.83 -7.93 -25.00
CA GLN A 1 6.05 -8.25 -23.57
C GLN A 1 5.97 -6.95 -22.80
N ALA A 2 4.91 -6.79 -21.98
CA ALA A 2 4.75 -5.60 -21.17
C ALA A 2 5.68 -5.72 -19.95
N THR A 3 6.87 -5.16 -20.06
CA THR A 3 7.79 -4.99 -18.94
C THR A 3 7.15 -4.06 -17.92
N THR A 4 7.15 -4.47 -16.66
CA THR A 4 6.76 -3.58 -15.55
C THR A 4 7.71 -2.38 -15.59
N PRO A 5 7.20 -1.14 -15.63
CA PRO A 5 8.09 0.01 -15.70
C PRO A 5 9.06 0.00 -14.51
N TRP A 6 10.33 0.21 -14.75
CA TRP A 6 11.39 0.23 -13.72
C TRP A 6 11.01 1.07 -12.50
N LEU A 7 10.43 2.22 -12.75
CA LEU A 7 9.93 3.12 -11.70
C LEU A 7 8.93 2.45 -10.75
N SER A 8 8.08 1.53 -11.21
CA SER A 8 7.10 0.85 -10.36
C SER A 8 7.74 -0.02 -9.27
N PHE A 9 8.97 -0.50 -9.49
CA PHE A 9 9.70 -1.28 -8.47
C PHE A 9 10.11 -0.45 -7.25
N PHE A 10 10.25 0.86 -7.43
CA PHE A 10 10.62 1.77 -6.35
C PHE A 10 9.41 2.55 -5.83
N LEU A 11 8.54 2.99 -6.72
CA LEU A 11 7.38 3.81 -6.36
C LEU A 11 6.37 3.09 -5.47
N ALA A 12 6.07 1.81 -5.75
CA ALA A 12 5.11 1.08 -4.96
C ALA A 12 5.62 0.81 -3.52
N PRO A 13 6.85 0.29 -3.31
CA PRO A 13 7.43 0.16 -1.97
C PRO A 13 7.53 1.50 -1.21
N LEU A 14 7.93 2.58 -1.88
CA LEU A 14 7.92 3.92 -1.29
C LEU A 14 6.53 4.32 -0.81
N GLY A 15 5.50 4.13 -1.63
CA GLY A 15 4.12 4.42 -1.24
C GLY A 15 3.64 3.63 -0.02
N TYR A 16 4.24 2.47 0.29
CA TYR A 16 3.87 1.69 1.47
C TYR A 16 4.53 2.20 2.77
N CYS A 17 5.65 2.91 2.70
CA CYS A 17 6.39 3.33 3.89
C CYS A 17 6.59 4.85 4.00
N PHE A 18 6.16 5.63 3.01
CA PHE A 18 6.52 7.04 2.91
C PHE A 18 5.91 7.91 4.04
N ILE A 19 4.68 7.63 4.43
CA ILE A 19 4.04 8.31 5.56
C ILE A 19 4.83 8.02 6.84
N GLY A 20 5.15 6.75 7.07
CA GLY A 20 5.96 6.33 8.21
C GLY A 20 7.32 6.99 8.23
N LEU A 21 7.95 7.16 7.07
CA LEU A 21 9.22 7.87 6.92
C LEU A 21 9.11 9.35 7.32
N ILE A 22 8.09 10.07 6.80
CA ILE A 22 7.87 11.49 7.14
C ILE A 22 7.66 11.67 8.65
N LEU A 23 6.83 10.81 9.25
CA LEU A 23 6.55 10.86 10.68
C LEU A 23 7.80 10.56 11.53
N ALA A 24 8.64 9.60 11.10
CA ALA A 24 9.88 9.28 11.78
C ALA A 24 10.90 10.42 11.68
N LEU A 25 11.02 11.06 10.52
CA LEU A 25 11.91 12.22 10.34
C LEU A 25 11.53 13.38 11.27
N ARG A 26 10.23 13.60 11.52
CA ARG A 26 9.75 14.60 12.47
C ARG A 26 10.22 14.32 13.90
N GLN A 27 10.34 13.06 14.30
CA GLN A 27 10.74 12.66 15.66
C GLN A 27 12.25 12.76 15.94
N GLN A 28 13.05 13.21 14.97
CA GLN A 28 14.51 13.44 15.06
C GLN A 28 15.36 12.21 15.46
N GLN A 29 14.82 11.00 15.39
CA GLN A 29 15.52 9.75 15.73
C GLN A 29 15.61 8.82 14.51
N PHE A 30 16.10 9.37 13.40
CA PHE A 30 16.13 8.63 12.15
C PHE A 30 17.30 7.67 12.05
N GLN A 31 17.02 6.38 11.91
CA GLN A 31 18.03 5.32 11.72
C GLN A 31 18.09 4.90 10.24
N PHE A 32 19.02 5.50 9.49
CA PHE A 32 19.16 5.29 8.05
C PHE A 32 19.32 3.81 7.64
N LEU A 33 20.15 3.04 8.35
CA LEU A 33 20.36 1.63 8.03
C LEU A 33 19.06 0.82 8.15
N HIS A 34 18.30 1.02 9.23
CA HIS A 34 17.01 0.37 9.42
C HIS A 34 16.03 0.73 8.30
N PHE A 35 16.03 1.99 7.84
CA PHE A 35 15.20 2.40 6.70
C PHE A 35 15.58 1.65 5.43
N VAL A 36 16.87 1.55 5.09
CA VAL A 36 17.33 0.83 3.89
C VAL A 36 16.89 -0.63 3.93
N VAL A 37 17.10 -1.32 5.07
CA VAL A 37 16.72 -2.73 5.24
C VAL A 37 15.20 -2.90 5.14
N LEU A 38 14.43 -1.99 5.76
CA LEU A 38 12.97 -2.02 5.70
C LEU A 38 12.45 -1.72 4.28
N PHE A 39 13.08 -0.79 3.57
CA PHE A 39 12.74 -0.52 2.18
C PHE A 39 12.99 -1.75 1.28
N LEU A 40 14.12 -2.44 1.46
CA LEU A 40 14.40 -3.70 0.78
C LEU A 40 13.36 -4.78 1.09
N PHE A 41 12.86 -4.82 2.33
CA PHE A 41 11.73 -5.70 2.69
C PHE A 41 10.50 -5.41 1.82
N PHE A 42 10.10 -4.14 1.69
CA PHE A 42 8.93 -3.78 0.85
C PHE A 42 9.17 -4.01 -0.64
N VAL A 43 10.39 -3.84 -1.13
CA VAL A 43 10.75 -4.23 -2.50
C VAL A 43 10.59 -5.74 -2.69
N ALA A 44 11.07 -6.57 -1.75
CA ALA A 44 10.91 -8.01 -1.82
C ALA A 44 9.42 -8.44 -1.77
N ILE A 45 8.60 -7.83 -0.91
CA ILE A 45 7.15 -8.04 -0.85
C ILE A 45 6.49 -7.69 -2.20
N TYR A 46 6.85 -6.57 -2.81
CA TYR A 46 6.31 -6.17 -4.11
C TYR A 46 6.70 -7.13 -5.25
N LEU A 47 7.95 -7.60 -5.27
CA LEU A 47 8.42 -8.61 -6.22
C LEU A 47 7.69 -9.94 -6.06
N GLN A 48 7.51 -10.36 -4.80
CA GLN A 48 6.80 -11.58 -4.45
C GLN A 48 5.32 -11.50 -4.88
N GLU A 49 4.63 -10.40 -4.57
CA GLU A 49 3.25 -10.15 -5.00
C GLU A 49 3.08 -10.29 -6.52
N ASN A 50 3.95 -9.61 -7.28
CA ASN A 50 3.91 -9.68 -8.73
C ASN A 50 4.18 -11.09 -9.27
N SER A 51 5.03 -11.86 -8.57
CA SER A 51 5.34 -13.25 -8.93
C SER A 51 4.17 -14.18 -8.63
N TYR A 52 3.50 -14.00 -7.49
CA TYR A 52 2.29 -14.75 -7.14
C TYR A 52 1.15 -14.49 -8.12
N ARG A 53 0.88 -13.24 -8.46
CA ARG A 53 -0.14 -12.89 -9.46
C ARG A 53 0.17 -13.50 -10.83
N LYS A 54 1.42 -13.46 -11.26
CA LYS A 54 1.84 -14.10 -12.52
C LYS A 54 1.71 -15.61 -12.47
N LEU A 55 2.04 -16.24 -11.35
CA LEU A 55 1.89 -17.69 -11.19
C LEU A 55 0.41 -18.11 -11.18
N ALA A 56 -0.44 -17.32 -10.52
CA ALA A 56 -1.88 -17.58 -10.47
C ALA A 56 -2.55 -17.47 -11.86
N LEU A 57 -2.12 -16.48 -12.67
CA LEU A 57 -2.65 -16.26 -14.03
C LEU A 57 -2.04 -17.19 -15.08
N HIS A 58 -0.77 -17.56 -14.91
CA HIS A 58 0.03 -18.34 -15.86
C HIS A 58 0.85 -19.40 -15.14
N PRO A 59 0.23 -20.52 -14.70
CA PRO A 59 0.90 -21.58 -13.95
C PRO A 59 2.08 -22.21 -14.71
N GLU A 60 2.03 -22.17 -16.05
CA GLU A 60 3.07 -22.68 -16.95
C GLU A 60 4.37 -21.87 -16.86
N LYS A 61 4.31 -20.60 -16.40
CA LYS A 61 5.50 -19.75 -16.24
C LYS A 61 6.17 -20.05 -14.92
N LYS A 62 7.32 -20.71 -14.96
CA LYS A 62 8.12 -21.06 -13.77
C LYS A 62 8.58 -19.80 -13.02
N LYS A 63 7.77 -19.33 -12.05
CA LYS A 63 8.08 -18.18 -11.16
C LYS A 63 8.57 -18.61 -9.78
N TRP A 64 8.57 -19.91 -9.50
CA TRP A 64 9.04 -20.47 -8.23
C TRP A 64 10.43 -20.02 -7.80
N PRO A 65 11.46 -19.92 -8.66
CA PRO A 65 12.78 -19.47 -8.24
C PRO A 65 12.76 -18.05 -7.66
N VAL A 66 11.98 -17.13 -8.25
CA VAL A 66 11.85 -15.76 -7.73
C VAL A 66 11.11 -15.75 -6.39
N ILE A 67 10.08 -16.57 -6.24
CA ILE A 67 9.34 -16.69 -4.99
C ILE A 67 10.23 -17.25 -3.87
N VAL A 68 10.99 -18.30 -4.16
CA VAL A 68 11.93 -18.88 -3.19
C VAL A 68 12.99 -17.85 -2.80
N LEU A 69 13.61 -17.19 -3.78
CA LEU A 69 14.63 -16.17 -3.52
C LEU A 69 14.08 -15.03 -2.66
N THR A 70 12.88 -14.52 -2.97
CA THR A 70 12.27 -13.44 -2.17
C THR A 70 11.93 -13.91 -0.77
N ASN A 71 11.50 -15.16 -0.57
CA ASN A 71 11.27 -15.70 0.78
C ASN A 71 12.57 -15.79 1.59
N VAL A 72 13.69 -16.19 0.97
CA VAL A 72 15.00 -16.23 1.65
C VAL A 72 15.43 -14.81 2.06
N ILE A 73 15.28 -13.83 1.16
CA ILE A 73 15.59 -12.41 1.46
C ILE A 73 14.71 -11.90 2.61
N LEU A 74 13.41 -12.17 2.58
CA LEU A 74 12.48 -11.78 3.65
C LEU A 74 12.86 -12.42 4.98
N PHE A 75 13.24 -13.69 5.00
CA PHE A 75 13.69 -14.37 6.20
C PHE A 75 14.95 -13.73 6.80
N VAL A 76 15.95 -13.41 5.97
CA VAL A 76 17.18 -12.73 6.40
C VAL A 76 16.86 -11.36 7.01
N ILE A 77 15.95 -10.60 6.40
CA ILE A 77 15.52 -9.28 6.91
C ILE A 77 14.76 -9.42 8.23
N LEU A 78 13.88 -10.42 8.37
CA LEU A 78 13.17 -10.69 9.62
C LEU A 78 14.16 -11.05 10.74
N PHE A 79 15.17 -11.86 10.42
CA PHE A 79 16.23 -12.20 11.37
C PHE A 79 17.05 -10.99 11.79
N TYR A 80 17.38 -10.09 10.85
CA TYR A 80 18.04 -8.82 11.16
C TYR A 80 17.23 -8.00 12.16
N PHE A 81 15.92 -7.80 11.93
CA PHE A 81 15.07 -7.03 12.84
C PHE A 81 14.85 -7.74 14.19
N TYR A 82 14.88 -9.07 14.22
CA TYR A 82 14.87 -9.83 15.46
C TYR A 82 16.07 -9.50 16.34
N GLN A 83 17.25 -9.35 15.75
CA GLN A 83 18.48 -9.07 16.47
C GLN A 83 18.64 -7.58 16.85
N THR A 84 18.09 -6.67 16.07
CA THR A 84 18.41 -5.23 16.18
C THR A 84 17.30 -4.36 16.78
N VAL A 85 16.05 -4.80 16.72
CA VAL A 85 14.92 -3.97 17.15
C VAL A 85 14.06 -4.66 18.20
N ALA A 86 13.09 -5.46 17.81
CA ALA A 86 12.20 -6.16 18.73
C ALA A 86 11.41 -7.27 18.04
N ILE A 87 11.05 -8.32 18.79
CA ILE A 87 10.21 -9.41 18.30
C ILE A 87 8.83 -8.94 17.79
N ARG A 88 8.26 -7.88 18.37
CA ARG A 88 6.98 -7.31 17.94
C ARG A 88 7.04 -6.81 16.50
N VAL A 89 8.15 -6.20 16.09
CA VAL A 89 8.37 -5.76 14.69
C VAL A 89 8.42 -6.97 13.76
N VAL A 90 9.13 -8.02 14.16
CA VAL A 90 9.22 -9.26 13.38
C VAL A 90 7.86 -9.89 13.17
N LEU A 91 7.02 -9.94 14.20
CA LEU A 91 5.66 -10.48 14.09
C LEU A 91 4.79 -9.66 13.14
N LEU A 92 4.89 -8.32 13.18
CA LEU A 92 4.15 -7.44 12.25
C LEU A 92 4.64 -7.59 10.80
N LEU A 93 5.96 -7.63 10.59
CA LEU A 93 6.53 -7.86 9.26
C LEU A 93 6.18 -9.26 8.74
N PHE A 94 6.20 -10.27 9.59
CA PHE A 94 5.77 -11.62 9.24
C PHE A 94 4.30 -11.68 8.86
N ALA A 95 3.42 -10.93 9.56
CA ALA A 95 2.02 -10.79 9.17
C ALA A 95 1.88 -10.19 7.75
N ILE A 96 2.70 -9.19 7.38
CA ILE A 96 2.72 -8.66 6.01
C ILE A 96 3.09 -9.76 5.00
N VAL A 97 4.09 -10.59 5.31
CA VAL A 97 4.49 -11.72 4.46
C VAL A 97 3.33 -12.72 4.29
N LEU A 98 2.67 -13.11 5.39
CA LEU A 98 1.52 -14.02 5.36
C LEU A 98 0.37 -13.45 4.52
N PHE A 99 0.01 -12.19 4.73
CA PHE A 99 -1.06 -11.55 3.96
C PHE A 99 -0.70 -11.42 2.48
N ASN A 100 0.58 -11.23 2.16
CA ASN A 100 1.04 -11.20 0.77
C ASN A 100 0.87 -12.57 0.07
N HIS A 101 0.92 -13.69 0.79
CA HIS A 101 0.68 -15.02 0.22
C HIS A 101 -0.77 -15.18 -0.27
N THR A 102 -1.73 -14.43 0.25
CA THR A 102 -3.12 -14.45 -0.22
C THR A 102 -3.26 -14.08 -1.70
N ASN A 103 -2.26 -13.38 -2.28
CA ASN A 103 -2.23 -13.07 -3.71
C ASN A 103 -2.18 -14.32 -4.61
N LEU A 104 -1.77 -15.50 -4.10
CA LEU A 104 -1.87 -16.78 -4.84
C LEU A 104 -3.31 -17.18 -5.12
N PHE A 105 -4.23 -16.78 -4.26
CA PHE A 105 -5.63 -17.18 -4.29
C PHE A 105 -6.53 -16.17 -4.99
N GLU A 106 -6.01 -14.96 -5.33
CA GLU A 106 -6.77 -13.83 -5.90
C GLU A 106 -7.55 -14.21 -7.17
N VAL A 107 -7.03 -15.15 -7.96
CA VAL A 107 -7.59 -15.52 -9.28
C VAL A 107 -8.68 -16.60 -9.21
N LYS A 108 -8.76 -17.37 -8.12
CA LYS A 108 -9.61 -18.57 -8.02
C LYS A 108 -10.83 -18.41 -7.11
N VAL A 109 -11.12 -17.19 -6.62
CA VAL A 109 -11.89 -17.04 -5.41
C VAL A 109 -13.17 -16.23 -5.65
N ASN A 110 -14.21 -16.51 -4.88
CA ASN A 110 -15.49 -15.85 -4.88
C ASN A 110 -15.39 -14.40 -4.32
N GLU A 111 -16.47 -13.61 -4.43
CA GLU A 111 -16.52 -12.21 -4.02
C GLU A 111 -16.12 -12.00 -2.54
N VAL A 112 -16.49 -12.91 -1.65
CA VAL A 112 -16.17 -12.82 -0.22
C VAL A 112 -14.67 -12.89 0.01
N SER A 113 -13.99 -13.81 -0.63
CA SER A 113 -12.54 -13.94 -0.52
C SER A 113 -11.81 -12.76 -1.16
N TYR A 114 -12.38 -12.15 -2.19
CA TYR A 114 -11.85 -10.92 -2.77
C TYR A 114 -11.89 -9.76 -1.76
N ILE A 115 -13.00 -9.61 -1.03
CA ILE A 115 -13.12 -8.59 0.03
C ILE A 115 -12.08 -8.84 1.12
N TYR A 116 -11.95 -10.08 1.60
CA TYR A 116 -10.90 -10.44 2.57
C TYR A 116 -9.50 -10.12 2.06
N HIS A 117 -9.20 -10.48 0.82
CA HIS A 117 -7.92 -10.17 0.19
C HIS A 117 -7.64 -8.67 0.16
N LEU A 118 -8.62 -7.85 -0.23
CA LEU A 118 -8.49 -6.40 -0.23
C LEU A 118 -8.24 -5.85 1.18
N LEU A 119 -9.02 -6.29 2.17
CA LEU A 119 -8.89 -5.84 3.56
C LEU A 119 -7.51 -6.20 4.12
N LEU A 120 -7.07 -7.45 3.95
CA LEU A 120 -5.77 -7.90 4.43
C LEU A 120 -4.61 -7.13 3.78
N ASN A 121 -4.67 -6.95 2.46
CA ASN A 121 -3.65 -6.17 1.75
C ASN A 121 -3.68 -4.68 2.11
N GLY A 122 -4.87 -4.10 2.28
CA GLY A 122 -5.04 -2.73 2.74
C GLY A 122 -4.42 -2.51 4.11
N ILE A 123 -4.76 -3.36 5.08
CA ILE A 123 -4.21 -3.30 6.43
C ILE A 123 -2.70 -3.55 6.42
N ALA A 124 -2.23 -4.60 5.73
CA ALA A 124 -0.81 -4.95 5.70
C ALA A 124 0.05 -3.85 5.09
N LYS A 125 -0.31 -3.34 3.91
CA LYS A 125 0.53 -2.43 3.13
C LYS A 125 0.38 -0.96 3.49
N TYR A 126 -0.77 -0.57 4.02
CA TYR A 126 -1.05 0.85 4.28
C TYR A 126 -1.08 1.20 5.77
N TYR A 127 -1.44 0.26 6.63
CA TYR A 127 -1.37 0.46 8.07
C TYR A 127 -0.10 -0.14 8.68
N ILE A 128 0.03 -1.48 8.65
CA ILE A 128 1.14 -2.17 9.33
C ILE A 128 2.49 -1.70 8.77
N ALA A 129 2.63 -1.55 7.45
CA ALA A 129 3.87 -1.11 6.83
C ALA A 129 4.29 0.28 7.34
N ASN A 130 3.38 1.27 7.37
CA ASN A 130 3.68 2.61 7.89
C ASN A 130 3.90 2.61 9.40
N PHE A 131 3.08 1.85 10.16
CA PHE A 131 3.24 1.69 11.60
C PHE A 131 4.63 1.15 11.96
N VAL A 132 5.04 0.05 11.31
CA VAL A 132 6.37 -0.54 11.51
C VAL A 132 7.47 0.43 11.09
N THR A 133 7.26 1.19 10.01
CA THR A 133 8.25 2.19 9.55
C THR A 133 8.47 3.25 10.62
N VAL A 134 7.40 3.82 11.18
CA VAL A 134 7.54 4.78 12.29
C VAL A 134 8.25 4.13 13.47
N TYR A 135 7.77 2.96 13.92
CA TYR A 135 8.32 2.31 15.10
C TYR A 135 9.81 1.95 14.95
N VAL A 136 10.20 1.39 13.80
CA VAL A 136 11.60 0.98 13.52
C VAL A 136 12.53 2.18 13.45
N LEU A 137 12.06 3.31 12.90
CA LEU A 137 12.90 4.49 12.67
C LEU A 137 12.95 5.44 13.87
N SER A 138 11.90 5.51 14.69
CA SER A 138 11.80 6.44 15.80
C SER A 138 11.69 5.79 17.18
N GLY A 139 11.54 4.47 17.25
CA GLY A 139 11.41 3.70 18.50
C GLY A 139 10.04 3.82 19.18
N ASN A 140 9.16 4.72 18.76
CA ASN A 140 7.86 4.95 19.41
C ASN A 140 6.75 5.29 18.41
N VAL A 141 5.53 4.82 18.69
CA VAL A 141 4.31 5.18 17.95
C VAL A 141 3.25 5.60 18.95
N THR A 142 2.82 6.84 18.89
CA THR A 142 1.73 7.34 19.72
C THR A 142 0.38 6.82 19.25
N SER A 143 -0.61 6.78 20.15
CA SER A 143 -1.98 6.39 19.79
C SER A 143 -2.59 7.30 18.72
N ALA A 144 -2.25 8.60 18.74
CA ALA A 144 -2.68 9.57 17.72
C ALA A 144 -2.13 9.20 16.34
N ILE A 145 -0.83 8.91 16.21
CA ILE A 145 -0.22 8.46 14.95
C ILE A 145 -0.87 7.15 14.47
N SER A 146 -1.08 6.21 15.38
CA SER A 146 -1.72 4.94 15.06
C SER A 146 -3.14 5.14 14.47
N ALA A 147 -3.96 6.00 15.09
CA ALA A 147 -5.30 6.31 14.59
C ALA A 147 -5.26 6.99 13.20
N GLN A 148 -4.32 7.90 12.99
CA GLN A 148 -4.12 8.59 11.72
C GLN A 148 -3.70 7.64 10.60
N LEU A 149 -2.81 6.68 10.88
CA LEU A 149 -2.41 5.67 9.93
C LEU A 149 -3.58 4.75 9.54
N PHE A 150 -4.47 4.45 10.48
CA PHE A 150 -5.62 3.59 10.19
C PHE A 150 -6.52 4.18 9.11
N GLN A 151 -6.71 5.49 9.08
CA GLN A 151 -7.50 6.14 8.03
C GLN A 151 -6.88 5.96 6.63
N TYR A 152 -5.57 5.89 6.54
CA TYR A 152 -4.87 5.64 5.27
C TYR A 152 -5.19 4.26 4.67
N VAL A 153 -5.68 3.32 5.48
CA VAL A 153 -6.17 2.00 5.00
C VAL A 153 -7.28 2.17 3.96
N LEU A 154 -8.20 3.10 4.16
CA LEU A 154 -9.31 3.33 3.23
C LEU A 154 -8.81 3.72 1.84
N PHE A 155 -7.79 4.57 1.78
CA PHE A 155 -7.10 4.88 0.52
C PHE A 155 -6.41 3.64 -0.07
N GLY A 156 -5.75 2.86 0.77
CA GLY A 156 -5.10 1.61 0.38
C GLY A 156 -6.06 0.59 -0.22
N LEU A 157 -7.27 0.46 0.35
CA LEU A 157 -8.32 -0.39 -0.20
C LEU A 157 -8.73 0.06 -1.61
N TYR A 158 -8.90 1.38 -1.80
CA TYR A 158 -9.18 1.95 -3.12
C TYR A 158 -8.07 1.63 -4.13
N VAL A 159 -6.80 1.88 -3.78
CA VAL A 159 -5.65 1.61 -4.65
C VAL A 159 -5.55 0.12 -5.00
N SER A 160 -5.73 -0.76 -4.02
CA SER A 160 -5.69 -2.21 -4.22
C SER A 160 -6.81 -2.67 -5.16
N HIS A 161 -8.02 -2.12 -5.01
CA HIS A 161 -9.14 -2.41 -5.89
C HIS A 161 -8.87 -1.96 -7.33
N ILE A 162 -8.40 -0.72 -7.53
CA ILE A 162 -8.04 -0.22 -8.86
C ILE A 162 -6.94 -1.07 -9.51
N LYS A 163 -5.94 -1.49 -8.73
CA LYS A 163 -4.87 -2.36 -9.22
C LYS A 163 -5.42 -3.69 -9.73
N THR A 164 -6.36 -4.29 -9.01
CA THR A 164 -7.05 -5.51 -9.45
C THR A 164 -7.83 -5.29 -10.75
N LYS A 165 -8.61 -4.20 -10.85
CA LYS A 165 -9.34 -3.84 -12.06
C LYS A 165 -8.43 -3.62 -13.28
N LEU A 166 -7.26 -3.03 -13.09
CA LEU A 166 -6.26 -2.87 -14.14
C LEU A 166 -5.69 -4.23 -14.58
N THR A 167 -5.48 -5.15 -13.65
CA THR A 167 -5.01 -6.49 -13.95
C THR A 167 -6.07 -7.27 -14.75
N GLU A 168 -7.34 -7.23 -14.34
CA GLU A 168 -8.45 -7.82 -15.08
C GLU A 168 -8.53 -7.30 -16.52
N ARG A 169 -8.42 -5.97 -16.68
CA ARG A 169 -8.44 -5.33 -18.00
C ARG A 169 -7.27 -5.79 -18.88
N LYS A 170 -6.09 -5.99 -18.29
CA LYS A 170 -4.91 -6.47 -19.00
C LYS A 170 -5.06 -7.91 -19.50
N GLU A 171 -5.67 -8.76 -18.69
CA GLU A 171 -5.82 -10.19 -18.97
C GLU A 171 -7.09 -10.52 -19.79
N GLY A 172 -7.94 -9.51 -20.07
CA GLY A 172 -9.20 -9.69 -20.80
C GLY A 172 -10.25 -10.54 -20.04
N LYS A 173 -10.04 -10.79 -18.76
CA LYS A 173 -10.91 -11.58 -17.90
C LYS A 173 -11.72 -10.66 -16.99
N ARG A 174 -13.04 -10.81 -16.97
CA ARG A 174 -13.92 -10.21 -15.97
C ARG A 174 -14.14 -11.21 -14.86
N HIS A 175 -13.43 -11.08 -13.76
CA HIS A 175 -13.61 -11.98 -12.60
C HIS A 175 -14.75 -11.54 -11.68
N PHE A 176 -15.11 -10.24 -11.69
CA PHE A 176 -16.12 -9.67 -10.81
C PHE A 176 -17.14 -8.86 -11.61
N GLY A 177 -18.39 -9.21 -11.44
CA GLY A 177 -19.53 -8.61 -12.12
C GLY A 177 -19.86 -7.18 -11.61
N PRO A 178 -21.14 -6.72 -11.77
CA PRO A 178 -21.63 -5.39 -11.35
C PRO A 178 -21.34 -5.06 -9.89
N THR A 179 -21.33 -6.02 -8.99
CA THR A 179 -20.99 -5.91 -7.57
C THR A 179 -19.64 -5.24 -7.34
N ALA A 180 -18.64 -5.50 -8.19
CA ALA A 180 -17.33 -4.86 -8.08
C ALA A 180 -17.35 -3.36 -8.38
N ALA A 181 -18.25 -2.88 -9.25
CA ALA A 181 -18.43 -1.46 -9.49
C ALA A 181 -19.07 -0.76 -8.28
N ILE A 182 -20.08 -1.39 -7.67
CA ILE A 182 -20.74 -0.92 -6.44
C ILE A 182 -19.73 -0.89 -5.30
N PHE A 183 -18.92 -1.94 -5.16
CA PHE A 183 -17.87 -2.00 -4.15
C PHE A 183 -16.81 -0.90 -4.34
N ASN A 184 -16.42 -0.60 -5.58
CA ASN A 184 -15.50 0.51 -5.87
C ASN A 184 -16.07 1.87 -5.42
N VAL A 185 -17.35 2.12 -5.70
CA VAL A 185 -18.05 3.33 -5.25
C VAL A 185 -18.10 3.37 -3.72
N PHE A 186 -18.44 2.24 -3.07
CA PHE A 186 -18.50 2.14 -1.62
C PHE A 186 -17.15 2.42 -0.96
N VAL A 187 -16.06 1.81 -1.45
CA VAL A 187 -14.71 2.05 -0.94
C VAL A 187 -14.29 3.50 -1.15
N SER A 188 -14.57 4.09 -2.31
CA SER A 188 -14.25 5.49 -2.59
C SER A 188 -15.04 6.44 -1.69
N LEU A 189 -16.34 6.19 -1.49
CA LEU A 189 -17.19 6.97 -0.61
C LEU A 189 -16.80 6.80 0.85
N SER A 190 -16.51 5.59 1.30
CA SER A 190 -16.07 5.33 2.67
C SER A 190 -14.77 6.05 2.99
N TRP A 191 -13.82 6.05 2.03
CA TRP A 191 -12.59 6.81 2.17
C TRP A 191 -12.87 8.32 2.25
N LEU A 192 -13.70 8.87 1.35
CA LEU A 192 -14.11 10.28 1.36
C LEU A 192 -14.78 10.66 2.68
N VAL A 193 -15.80 9.91 3.10
CA VAL A 193 -16.55 10.16 4.34
C VAL A 193 -15.64 10.03 5.57
N GLY A 194 -14.85 8.95 5.65
CA GLY A 194 -13.92 8.75 6.74
C GLY A 194 -12.91 9.89 6.86
N THR A 195 -12.42 10.38 5.72
CA THR A 195 -11.49 11.49 5.66
C THR A 195 -12.15 12.82 6.08
N VAL A 196 -13.38 13.09 5.66
CA VAL A 196 -14.15 14.28 6.07
C VAL A 196 -14.47 14.24 7.56
N VAL A 197 -14.96 13.12 8.08
CA VAL A 197 -15.26 12.94 9.50
C VAL A 197 -14.01 13.13 10.36
N TYR A 198 -12.91 12.53 9.94
CA TYR A 198 -11.64 12.69 10.62
C TYR A 198 -11.16 14.14 10.60
N TYR A 199 -11.28 14.81 9.47
CA TYR A 199 -10.94 16.21 9.31
C TYR A 199 -11.78 17.11 10.22
N LEU A 200 -13.11 16.93 10.26
CA LEU A 200 -14.00 17.69 11.14
C LEU A 200 -13.69 17.47 12.62
N TRP A 201 -13.26 16.26 13.00
CA TRP A 201 -12.81 15.97 14.38
C TRP A 201 -11.51 16.69 14.74
N TYR A 202 -10.57 16.81 13.77
CA TYR A 202 -9.27 17.44 13.97
C TYR A 202 -9.28 18.97 13.79
N LEU A 203 -10.38 19.54 13.32
CA LEU A 203 -10.54 20.99 13.09
C LEU A 203 -10.44 21.87 14.35
N ASN A 204 -10.39 21.28 15.53
CA ASN A 204 -10.09 22.03 16.75
C ASN A 204 -8.65 22.60 16.75
N HIS A 205 -7.80 22.20 15.79
CA HIS A 205 -6.46 22.76 15.57
C HIS A 205 -6.38 23.32 14.15
N PHE A 206 -6.94 24.52 13.97
CA PHE A 206 -7.05 25.20 12.68
C PHE A 206 -5.66 25.52 12.11
N ASN A 207 -5.17 24.70 11.20
CA ASN A 207 -3.94 24.94 10.46
C ASN A 207 -4.26 25.04 8.97
N ILE A 208 -4.14 26.26 8.40
CA ILE A 208 -4.42 26.52 6.98
C ILE A 208 -3.58 25.62 6.06
N LEU A 209 -2.31 25.40 6.40
CA LEU A 209 -1.43 24.54 5.62
C LEU A 209 -1.91 23.08 5.66
N GLY A 210 -2.37 22.60 6.83
CA GLY A 210 -2.99 21.28 6.96
C GLY A 210 -4.24 21.14 6.08
N ILE A 211 -5.10 22.16 6.04
CA ILE A 211 -6.29 22.19 5.17
C ILE A 211 -5.91 22.08 3.70
N ILE A 212 -4.90 22.83 3.26
CA ILE A 212 -4.42 22.80 1.88
C ILE A 212 -3.87 21.43 1.53
N LEU A 213 -2.97 20.86 2.35
CA LEU A 213 -2.37 19.55 2.11
C LEU A 213 -3.42 18.45 2.05
N PHE A 214 -4.39 18.50 2.97
CA PHE A 214 -5.48 17.57 3.02
C PHE A 214 -6.39 17.67 1.78
N SER A 215 -6.80 18.89 1.41
CA SER A 215 -7.62 19.13 0.23
C SER A 215 -6.91 18.65 -1.05
N LEU A 216 -5.62 18.91 -1.17
CA LEU A 216 -4.80 18.39 -2.26
C LEU A 216 -4.78 16.86 -2.26
N SER A 217 -4.66 16.21 -1.10
CA SER A 217 -4.68 14.75 -1.01
C SER A 217 -6.00 14.14 -1.49
N LEU A 218 -7.13 14.79 -1.25
CA LEU A 218 -8.45 14.36 -1.76
C LEU A 218 -8.57 14.48 -3.28
N LEU A 219 -7.88 15.41 -3.91
CA LEU A 219 -7.92 15.57 -5.37
C LEU A 219 -7.22 14.41 -6.10
N ILE A 220 -6.25 13.74 -5.46
CA ILE A 220 -5.45 12.69 -6.10
C ILE A 220 -6.30 11.51 -6.62
N PRO A 221 -7.20 10.88 -5.84
CA PRO A 221 -8.08 9.83 -6.34
C PRO A 221 -9.01 10.32 -7.45
N ILE A 222 -9.51 11.56 -7.35
CA ILE A 222 -10.39 12.15 -8.36
C ILE A 222 -9.65 12.31 -9.69
N LEU A 223 -8.45 12.86 -9.66
CA LEU A 223 -7.59 12.99 -10.84
C LEU A 223 -7.27 11.62 -11.44
N TYR A 224 -7.01 10.61 -10.61
CA TYR A 224 -6.78 9.27 -11.08
C TYR A 224 -8.02 8.68 -11.76
N GLN A 225 -9.23 8.89 -11.23
CA GLN A 225 -10.47 8.44 -11.85
C GLN A 225 -10.67 9.05 -13.25
N ILE A 226 -10.33 10.33 -13.41
CA ILE A 226 -10.38 11.01 -14.72
C ILE A 226 -9.39 10.35 -15.70
N HIS A 227 -8.18 10.04 -15.25
CA HIS A 227 -7.17 9.35 -16.07
C HIS A 227 -7.56 7.91 -16.38
N PHE A 228 -8.18 7.19 -15.44
CA PHE A 228 -8.65 5.82 -15.63
C PHE A 228 -9.72 5.71 -16.73
N ARG A 229 -10.56 6.72 -16.88
CA ARG A 229 -11.61 6.78 -17.93
C ARG A 229 -11.04 7.02 -19.33
N LYS A 230 -9.84 7.60 -19.44
CA LYS A 230 -9.19 7.82 -20.74
C LYS A 230 -8.68 6.48 -21.28
N GLN A 231 -8.57 6.38 -22.62
CA GLN A 231 -8.08 5.15 -23.30
C GLN A 231 -6.54 5.01 -23.23
N TYR A 232 -5.98 5.07 -22.03
CA TYR A 232 -4.57 4.80 -21.84
C TYR A 232 -4.28 3.30 -21.80
N THR A 233 -3.03 2.92 -22.14
CA THR A 233 -2.56 1.55 -21.96
C THR A 233 -2.55 1.18 -20.47
N VAL A 234 -2.84 -0.08 -20.16
CA VAL A 234 -2.87 -0.56 -18.76
C VAL A 234 -1.56 -0.28 -18.02
N ASN A 235 -0.42 -0.46 -18.70
CA ASN A 235 0.89 -0.18 -18.09
C ASN A 235 1.05 1.29 -17.69
N ARG A 236 0.58 2.22 -18.51
CA ARG A 236 0.61 3.65 -18.22
C ARG A 236 -0.30 3.98 -17.02
N LEU A 237 -1.47 3.35 -16.95
CA LEU A 237 -2.38 3.52 -15.82
C LEU A 237 -1.80 2.96 -14.51
N ILE A 238 -1.11 1.82 -14.54
CA ILE A 238 -0.41 1.27 -13.37
C ILE A 238 0.70 2.22 -12.91
N THR A 239 1.48 2.78 -13.83
CA THR A 239 2.51 3.75 -13.47
C THR A 239 1.91 5.01 -12.84
N TYR A 240 0.82 5.54 -13.40
CA TYR A 240 0.11 6.66 -12.80
C TYR A 240 -0.45 6.33 -11.41
N LEU A 241 -0.99 5.12 -11.21
CA LEU A 241 -1.47 4.68 -9.90
C LEU A 241 -0.35 4.71 -8.85
N HIS A 242 0.86 4.24 -9.19
CA HIS A 242 1.99 4.28 -8.28
C HIS A 242 2.47 5.71 -8.01
N TRP A 243 2.47 6.59 -9.00
CA TRP A 243 2.76 8.01 -8.79
C TRP A 243 1.73 8.66 -7.87
N TYR A 244 0.44 8.43 -8.10
CA TYR A 244 -0.61 8.94 -7.23
C TYR A 244 -0.46 8.41 -5.79
N LEU A 245 -0.10 7.13 -5.63
CA LEU A 245 0.17 6.56 -4.32
C LEU A 245 1.28 7.31 -3.58
N VAL A 246 2.40 7.58 -4.25
CA VAL A 246 3.53 8.31 -3.65
C VAL A 246 3.12 9.75 -3.33
N VAL A 247 2.54 10.48 -4.27
CA VAL A 247 2.11 11.87 -4.05
C VAL A 247 1.09 11.95 -2.90
N MET A 248 0.11 11.04 -2.86
CA MET A 248 -0.86 10.94 -1.77
C MET A 248 -0.17 10.67 -0.43
N SER A 249 0.78 9.75 -0.40
CA SER A 249 1.54 9.42 0.81
C SER A 249 2.33 10.63 1.33
N VAL A 250 2.92 11.41 0.43
CA VAL A 250 3.63 12.64 0.76
C VAL A 250 2.69 13.69 1.35
N LEU A 251 1.61 14.01 0.64
CA LEU A 251 0.65 15.04 1.07
C LEU A 251 0.00 14.66 2.40
N TYR A 252 -0.45 13.42 2.53
CA TYR A 252 -1.07 12.93 3.75
C TYR A 252 -0.07 12.82 4.90
N GLY A 253 1.16 12.39 4.64
CA GLY A 253 2.23 12.34 5.62
C GLY A 253 2.58 13.71 6.19
N PHE A 254 2.69 14.72 5.35
CA PHE A 254 2.88 16.10 5.80
C PHE A 254 1.66 16.65 6.53
N PHE A 255 0.45 16.34 6.09
CA PHE A 255 -0.77 16.71 6.81
C PHE A 255 -0.79 16.18 8.25
N ILE A 256 -0.43 14.91 8.45
CA ILE A 256 -0.34 14.30 9.78
C ILE A 256 0.82 14.88 10.59
N ALA A 257 1.90 15.29 9.91
CA ALA A 257 3.11 15.79 10.56
C ALA A 257 2.98 17.23 11.07
N ILE A 258 2.05 18.02 10.57
CA ILE A 258 1.78 19.41 10.99
C ILE A 258 0.92 19.44 12.23
#